data_204e1c199ca6236b922372c8dde5576a
#
_entry.id   204e1c199ca6236b922372c8dde5576a
#
_cell.length_a   1.000
_cell.length_b   1.000
_cell.length_c   1.000
_cell.angle_alpha   90.00
_cell.angle_beta   90.00
_cell.angle_gamma   90.00
#
_symmetry.space_group_name_H-M   'P 1'
#
loop_
_entity.id
_entity.type
_entity.pdbx_description
1 polymer ?
#
loop_
_entity_poly.entity_id
_entity_poly.type
_entity_poly.pdbx_seq_one_letter_code
_entity_poly.pdbx_strand_id
1 'polypeptide(L)'
;MATPLEQWVDEVARETRPKNIYWCDGSEAENQRLIQEMLASGTLGELNQQQYPGCYLHRSDPSDVARTEHLTFICSERQEEAGPTNNWMAPADARAKVGALFRGAMQGRTMYVIPYLMGPAGSPSSKIGVEITDSPYVVANMRIMTRMGEVASRQLGGSGEFVKGLHSLGDLSPERRFILHFPDTKEIWSIGSGYGGNALLGKKCFALRIASVQAREEDWLAEHMLILGIESPAGETYYVAAAFPSACGKTNLAMLVPPASQKGWKVWTIGDDIAWLRRGADGRLWAINPEAGFFGVAPGTSTKTNANAMATVRKNSIFTNTAVTEDGCPWWEGIDGEVPARLTDWRGQPWVKGSSDKAAHPNSRFTAPARQCPSISPHFDDPQGVPISAFIFGGRRARTAPLVFEAFDWDHGVFVGASVASETTAAQSGAVGVVRRDPMAMLPFCGYNMGSYFDHWLKMGTLVPRPPKIFHVNWFRQNADGKFIWPGFGENMRVLHWIIDRCEGKGAAVESPIGMLPSNGGINTEGIDVGGDTMKELLTVGRPDWKAETESIGEFFGKLGARLPDEMGRQREALVKRLG
;
A
#
# COMPACT_ATOMS: atom_id res chain seq x y z
N MET A 1 -28.46 -27.84 -7.38
CA MET A 1 -28.86 -26.45 -7.08
C MET A 1 -27.66 -25.58 -7.38
N ALA A 2 -27.87 -24.40 -7.98
CA ALA A 2 -26.80 -23.45 -8.24
C ALA A 2 -26.18 -22.97 -6.90
N THR A 3 -24.86 -22.85 -6.87
CA THR A 3 -24.13 -22.31 -5.72
C THR A 3 -24.43 -20.83 -5.52
N PRO A 4 -24.19 -20.24 -4.33
CA PRO A 4 -24.33 -18.79 -4.11
C PRO A 4 -23.52 -17.95 -5.08
N LEU A 5 -22.34 -18.43 -5.48
CA LEU A 5 -21.52 -17.77 -6.49
C LEU A 5 -22.15 -17.79 -7.87
N GLU A 6 -22.62 -18.95 -8.33
CA GLU A 6 -23.32 -19.08 -9.64
C GLU A 6 -24.58 -18.21 -9.68
N GLN A 7 -25.35 -18.15 -8.60
CA GLN A 7 -26.53 -17.27 -8.48
C GLN A 7 -26.14 -15.80 -8.63
N TRP A 8 -25.08 -15.34 -7.96
CA TRP A 8 -24.61 -13.97 -8.05
C TRP A 8 -24.07 -13.65 -9.46
N VAL A 9 -23.33 -14.58 -10.09
CA VAL A 9 -22.86 -14.41 -11.47
C VAL A 9 -24.04 -14.28 -12.44
N ASP A 10 -25.10 -15.08 -12.27
CA ASP A 10 -26.30 -15.01 -13.09
C ASP A 10 -27.08 -13.68 -12.88
N GLU A 11 -27.12 -13.16 -11.65
CA GLU A 11 -27.71 -11.86 -11.35
C GLU A 11 -26.96 -10.73 -12.05
N VAL A 12 -25.64 -10.70 -11.91
CA VAL A 12 -24.78 -9.70 -12.56
C VAL A 12 -24.89 -9.80 -14.09
N ALA A 13 -24.88 -11.01 -14.64
CA ALA A 13 -25.02 -11.21 -16.10
C ALA A 13 -26.35 -10.71 -16.65
N ARG A 14 -27.46 -10.92 -15.94
CA ARG A 14 -28.78 -10.39 -16.33
C ARG A 14 -28.81 -8.85 -16.34
N GLU A 15 -28.10 -8.22 -15.41
CA GLU A 15 -28.04 -6.76 -15.30
C GLU A 15 -27.09 -6.16 -16.35
N THR A 16 -25.85 -6.68 -16.43
CA THR A 16 -24.78 -6.11 -17.27
C THR A 16 -24.83 -6.55 -18.72
N ARG A 17 -25.55 -7.64 -19.06
CA ARG A 17 -25.81 -8.19 -20.42
C ARG A 17 -24.52 -8.45 -21.22
N PRO A 18 -23.57 -9.24 -20.69
CA PRO A 18 -22.36 -9.58 -21.42
C PRO A 18 -22.66 -10.46 -22.65
N LYS A 19 -21.74 -10.45 -23.63
CA LYS A 19 -21.79 -11.35 -24.77
C LYS A 19 -21.51 -12.81 -24.36
N ASN A 20 -20.55 -13.01 -23.46
CA ASN A 20 -20.13 -14.30 -22.94
C ASN A 20 -19.80 -14.17 -21.45
N ILE A 21 -19.88 -15.30 -20.73
CA ILE A 21 -19.36 -15.45 -19.37
C ILE A 21 -18.15 -16.38 -19.44
N TYR A 22 -17.02 -15.94 -18.88
CA TYR A 22 -15.79 -16.72 -18.83
C TYR A 22 -15.32 -16.87 -17.38
N TRP A 23 -15.18 -18.11 -16.94
CA TRP A 23 -14.67 -18.46 -15.61
C TRP A 23 -13.16 -18.59 -15.68
N CYS A 24 -12.44 -17.71 -14.99
CA CYS A 24 -11.00 -17.69 -14.96
C CYS A 24 -10.45 -18.82 -14.09
N ASP A 25 -9.49 -19.56 -14.64
CA ASP A 25 -8.80 -20.66 -13.95
C ASP A 25 -7.39 -20.30 -13.46
N GLY A 26 -6.87 -19.12 -13.82
CA GLY A 26 -5.55 -18.62 -13.43
C GLY A 26 -4.39 -19.36 -14.10
N SER A 27 -4.65 -20.24 -15.08
CA SER A 27 -3.62 -21.03 -15.75
C SER A 27 -2.72 -20.18 -16.65
N GLU A 28 -1.55 -20.73 -16.97
CA GLU A 28 -0.65 -20.10 -17.95
C GLU A 28 -1.26 -20.07 -19.36
N ALA A 29 -2.01 -21.13 -19.73
CA ALA A 29 -2.71 -21.17 -21.02
C ALA A 29 -3.78 -20.07 -21.14
N GLU A 30 -4.54 -19.83 -20.07
CA GLU A 30 -5.48 -18.72 -19.98
C GLU A 30 -4.75 -17.38 -20.15
N ASN A 31 -3.67 -17.18 -19.40
CA ASN A 31 -2.89 -15.96 -19.46
C ASN A 31 -2.35 -15.67 -20.86
N GLN A 32 -1.76 -16.68 -21.52
CA GLN A 32 -1.23 -16.53 -22.87
C GLN A 32 -2.34 -16.19 -23.88
N ARG A 33 -3.51 -16.82 -23.78
CA ARG A 33 -4.66 -16.51 -24.64
C ARG A 33 -5.11 -15.07 -24.44
N LEU A 34 -5.28 -14.61 -23.19
CA LEU A 34 -5.70 -13.25 -22.88
C LEU A 34 -4.68 -12.21 -23.33
N ILE A 35 -3.39 -12.49 -23.17
CA ILE A 35 -2.31 -11.62 -23.68
C ILE A 35 -2.42 -11.48 -25.20
N GLN A 36 -2.59 -12.59 -25.94
CA GLN A 36 -2.74 -12.54 -27.40
C GLN A 36 -3.99 -11.75 -27.84
N GLU A 37 -5.11 -11.95 -27.16
CA GLU A 37 -6.34 -11.16 -27.39
C GLU A 37 -6.10 -9.67 -27.15
N MET A 38 -5.41 -9.31 -26.08
CA MET A 38 -5.09 -7.91 -25.75
C MET A 38 -4.08 -7.27 -26.71
N LEU A 39 -3.11 -8.03 -27.20
CA LEU A 39 -2.18 -7.57 -28.25
C LEU A 39 -2.93 -7.33 -29.57
N ALA A 40 -3.80 -8.26 -29.96
CA ALA A 40 -4.60 -8.14 -31.19
C ALA A 40 -5.58 -6.96 -31.13
N SER A 41 -6.13 -6.63 -29.96
CA SER A 41 -7.05 -5.48 -29.76
C SER A 41 -6.33 -4.16 -29.52
N GLY A 42 -5.01 -4.15 -29.32
CA GLY A 42 -4.25 -2.96 -28.93
C GLY A 42 -4.40 -2.54 -27.46
N THR A 43 -5.06 -3.35 -26.64
CA THR A 43 -5.16 -3.12 -25.18
C THR A 43 -3.80 -3.23 -24.51
N LEU A 44 -2.93 -4.12 -25.02
CA LEU A 44 -1.51 -4.21 -24.67
C LEU A 44 -0.65 -3.95 -25.88
N GLY A 45 0.51 -3.34 -25.64
CA GLY A 45 1.62 -3.29 -26.57
C GLY A 45 2.74 -4.22 -26.13
N GLU A 46 3.37 -4.91 -27.08
CA GLU A 46 4.52 -5.75 -26.79
C GLU A 46 5.75 -4.87 -26.54
N LEU A 47 6.50 -5.16 -25.48
CA LEU A 47 7.80 -4.58 -25.21
C LEU A 47 8.92 -5.45 -25.80
N ASN A 48 10.16 -4.97 -25.77
CA ASN A 48 11.33 -5.72 -26.26
C ASN A 48 11.46 -7.05 -25.50
N GLN A 49 11.04 -8.15 -26.13
CA GLN A 49 11.02 -9.49 -25.52
C GLN A 49 12.40 -10.10 -25.27
N GLN A 50 13.47 -9.57 -25.90
CA GLN A 50 14.83 -10.00 -25.61
C GLN A 50 15.35 -9.43 -24.30
N GLN A 51 15.02 -8.17 -24.02
CA GLN A 51 15.45 -7.45 -22.81
C GLN A 51 14.44 -7.54 -21.67
N TYR A 52 13.14 -7.63 -21.99
CA TYR A 52 12.01 -7.66 -21.06
C TYR A 52 11.06 -8.84 -21.41
N PRO A 53 11.50 -10.08 -21.27
CA PRO A 53 10.69 -11.26 -21.65
C PRO A 53 9.38 -11.33 -20.86
N GLY A 54 8.27 -11.53 -21.54
CA GLY A 54 6.93 -11.58 -20.94
C GLY A 54 6.44 -10.24 -20.39
N CYS A 55 7.04 -9.12 -20.81
CA CYS A 55 6.62 -7.79 -20.40
C CYS A 55 5.80 -7.08 -21.47
N TYR A 56 4.77 -6.39 -21.03
CA TYR A 56 3.82 -5.68 -21.88
C TYR A 56 3.53 -4.29 -21.35
N LEU A 57 3.05 -3.40 -22.25
CA LEU A 57 2.65 -2.04 -21.91
C LEU A 57 1.15 -1.86 -22.11
N HIS A 58 0.48 -1.34 -21.08
CA HIS A 58 -0.87 -0.82 -21.17
C HIS A 58 -0.87 0.71 -21.14
N ARG A 59 -1.72 1.31 -21.99
CA ARG A 59 -2.04 2.74 -21.92
C ARG A 59 -3.49 2.89 -21.50
N SER A 60 -3.72 3.50 -20.33
CA SER A 60 -5.08 3.81 -19.89
C SER A 60 -5.65 5.01 -20.62
N ASP A 61 -6.96 5.21 -20.51
CA ASP A 61 -7.58 6.46 -20.97
C ASP A 61 -6.90 7.66 -20.30
N PRO A 62 -6.60 8.76 -21.02
CA PRO A 62 -5.95 9.94 -20.46
C PRO A 62 -6.68 10.59 -19.27
N SER A 63 -7.98 10.37 -19.13
CA SER A 63 -8.77 10.81 -17.97
C SER A 63 -8.70 9.84 -16.79
N ASP A 64 -8.07 8.66 -16.95
CA ASP A 64 -8.09 7.54 -16.01
C ASP A 64 -6.66 7.05 -15.68
N VAL A 65 -5.90 7.90 -15.02
CA VAL A 65 -4.46 7.71 -14.77
C VAL A 65 -4.08 7.64 -13.29
N ALA A 66 -5.07 7.76 -12.39
CA ALA A 66 -4.87 7.79 -10.95
C ALA A 66 -6.07 7.23 -10.20
N ARG A 67 -5.88 6.94 -8.91
CA ARG A 67 -7.00 6.63 -8.02
C ARG A 67 -7.94 7.82 -7.91
N THR A 68 -9.24 7.53 -7.90
CA THR A 68 -10.30 8.54 -7.86
C THR A 68 -10.85 8.64 -6.44
N GLU A 69 -10.09 9.25 -5.52
CA GLU A 69 -10.44 9.29 -4.09
C GLU A 69 -11.75 10.06 -3.84
N HIS A 70 -12.00 11.15 -4.56
CA HIS A 70 -13.22 11.95 -4.43
C HIS A 70 -14.50 11.22 -4.94
N LEU A 71 -14.35 10.15 -5.72
CA LEU A 71 -15.45 9.29 -6.21
C LEU A 71 -15.40 7.90 -5.56
N THR A 72 -14.63 7.75 -4.47
CA THR A 72 -14.58 6.54 -3.65
C THR A 72 -15.43 6.75 -2.40
N PHE A 73 -16.41 5.87 -2.17
CA PHE A 73 -17.40 6.01 -1.10
C PHE A 73 -17.43 4.77 -0.21
N ILE A 74 -17.74 5.01 1.07
CA ILE A 74 -18.17 3.98 2.02
C ILE A 74 -19.69 4.07 2.12
N CYS A 75 -20.35 2.97 1.82
CA CYS A 75 -21.82 2.85 1.79
C CYS A 75 -22.28 2.03 2.99
N SER A 76 -22.17 2.60 4.18
CA SER A 76 -22.71 2.08 5.43
C SER A 76 -24.11 2.62 5.69
N GLU A 77 -24.93 1.91 6.50
CA GLU A 77 -26.30 2.33 6.80
C GLU A 77 -26.35 3.70 7.47
N ARG A 78 -25.36 4.03 8.29
CA ARG A 78 -25.26 5.34 8.97
C ARG A 78 -23.97 6.05 8.59
N GLN A 79 -24.06 7.34 8.31
CA GLN A 79 -22.92 8.18 7.95
C GLN A 79 -21.83 8.21 9.03
N GLU A 80 -22.23 8.16 10.31
CA GLU A 80 -21.28 8.16 11.43
C GLU A 80 -20.35 6.93 11.42
N GLU A 81 -20.76 5.84 10.79
CA GLU A 81 -19.93 4.63 10.65
C GLU A 81 -18.84 4.79 9.61
N ALA A 82 -19.10 5.51 8.52
CA ALA A 82 -18.09 5.90 7.56
C ALA A 82 -17.12 6.94 8.16
N GLY A 83 -17.64 7.84 9.00
CA GLY A 83 -16.90 8.92 9.64
C GLY A 83 -16.56 10.10 8.71
N PRO A 84 -15.97 11.16 9.27
CA PRO A 84 -15.74 12.42 8.54
C PRO A 84 -14.56 12.36 7.56
N THR A 85 -13.79 11.29 7.55
CA THR A 85 -12.60 11.12 6.69
C THR A 85 -12.90 10.36 5.40
N ASN A 86 -14.08 9.75 5.29
CA ASN A 86 -14.55 9.06 4.10
C ASN A 86 -15.66 9.85 3.41
N ASN A 87 -15.75 9.74 2.08
CA ASN A 87 -16.99 10.07 1.39
C ASN A 87 -18.02 9.00 1.72
N TRP A 88 -19.25 9.41 2.01
CA TRP A 88 -20.34 8.52 2.34
C TRP A 88 -21.50 8.66 1.36
N MET A 89 -22.17 7.55 1.10
CA MET A 89 -23.42 7.48 0.35
C MET A 89 -24.30 6.39 0.98
N ALA A 90 -25.57 6.68 1.22
CA ALA A 90 -26.50 5.69 1.73
C ALA A 90 -26.56 4.46 0.79
N PRO A 91 -26.57 3.22 1.31
CA PRO A 91 -26.57 2.01 0.46
C PRO A 91 -27.70 1.99 -0.57
N ALA A 92 -28.89 2.41 -0.21
CA ALA A 92 -30.05 2.46 -1.11
C ALA A 92 -29.83 3.44 -2.27
N ASP A 93 -29.29 4.64 -1.98
CA ASP A 93 -28.99 5.65 -2.99
C ASP A 93 -27.85 5.20 -3.90
N ALA A 94 -26.81 4.58 -3.33
CA ALA A 94 -25.69 4.02 -4.07
C ALA A 94 -26.15 2.94 -5.06
N ARG A 95 -26.98 2.01 -4.59
CA ARG A 95 -27.55 0.95 -5.44
C ARG A 95 -28.50 1.50 -6.51
N ALA A 96 -29.30 2.49 -6.21
CA ALA A 96 -30.18 3.14 -7.20
C ALA A 96 -29.41 3.92 -8.25
N LYS A 97 -28.48 4.79 -7.82
CA LYS A 97 -27.72 5.68 -8.69
C LYS A 97 -26.68 4.94 -9.52
N VAL A 98 -25.81 4.17 -8.87
CA VAL A 98 -24.66 3.53 -9.52
C VAL A 98 -25.06 2.17 -10.11
N GLY A 99 -26.00 1.44 -9.51
CA GLY A 99 -26.60 0.25 -10.13
C GLY A 99 -27.18 0.51 -11.50
N ALA A 100 -27.81 1.68 -11.70
CA ALA A 100 -28.31 2.07 -13.01
C ALA A 100 -27.20 2.15 -14.10
N LEU A 101 -25.96 2.46 -13.73
CA LEU A 101 -24.81 2.52 -14.64
C LEU A 101 -24.34 1.12 -15.07
N PHE A 102 -24.57 0.10 -14.26
CA PHE A 102 -24.22 -1.27 -14.62
C PHE A 102 -25.20 -1.93 -15.60
N ARG A 103 -26.41 -1.37 -15.80
CA ARG A 103 -27.39 -1.93 -16.75
C ARG A 103 -26.86 -1.94 -18.16
N GLY A 104 -26.57 -3.15 -18.69
CA GLY A 104 -26.00 -3.32 -20.02
C GLY A 104 -24.55 -2.85 -20.17
N ALA A 105 -23.86 -2.55 -19.09
CA ALA A 105 -22.50 -2.01 -19.14
C ALA A 105 -21.50 -2.95 -19.82
N MET A 106 -21.75 -4.26 -19.79
CA MET A 106 -20.86 -5.25 -20.44
C MET A 106 -21.36 -5.72 -21.81
N GLN A 107 -22.34 -5.04 -22.38
CA GLN A 107 -22.89 -5.43 -23.69
C GLN A 107 -21.81 -5.48 -24.77
N GLY A 108 -21.74 -6.60 -25.48
CA GLY A 108 -20.74 -6.85 -26.52
C GLY A 108 -19.37 -7.31 -25.98
N ARG A 109 -19.14 -7.29 -24.66
CA ARG A 109 -17.90 -7.68 -24.00
C ARG A 109 -18.05 -9.06 -23.32
N THR A 110 -16.93 -9.70 -23.05
CA THR A 110 -16.88 -10.90 -22.20
C THR A 110 -16.85 -10.50 -20.73
N MET A 111 -17.69 -11.10 -19.92
CA MET A 111 -17.67 -11.00 -18.47
C MET A 111 -16.74 -12.08 -17.92
N TYR A 112 -15.68 -11.69 -17.28
CA TYR A 112 -14.72 -12.58 -16.62
C TYR A 112 -15.09 -12.72 -15.14
N VAL A 113 -15.15 -13.97 -14.66
CA VAL A 113 -15.37 -14.30 -13.25
C VAL A 113 -14.03 -14.77 -12.68
N ILE A 114 -13.49 -14.05 -11.71
CA ILE A 114 -12.15 -14.25 -11.16
C ILE A 114 -12.25 -14.66 -9.69
N PRO A 115 -12.31 -15.94 -9.34
CA PRO A 115 -12.08 -16.39 -7.97
C PRO A 115 -10.61 -16.20 -7.59
N TYR A 116 -10.34 -15.59 -6.45
CA TYR A 116 -8.97 -15.34 -6.00
C TYR A 116 -8.86 -15.41 -4.48
N LEU A 117 -7.66 -15.77 -4.02
CA LEU A 117 -7.29 -15.82 -2.62
C LEU A 117 -6.34 -14.67 -2.29
N MET A 118 -6.69 -13.91 -1.27
CA MET A 118 -5.81 -12.94 -0.62
C MET A 118 -5.13 -13.61 0.57
N GLY A 119 -3.80 -13.68 0.53
CA GLY A 119 -2.97 -14.36 1.52
C GLY A 119 -2.45 -15.73 1.05
N PRO A 120 -1.51 -16.33 1.81
CA PRO A 120 -0.93 -17.64 1.52
C PRO A 120 -1.96 -18.76 1.52
N ALA A 121 -1.80 -19.74 0.62
CA ALA A 121 -2.65 -20.92 0.59
C ALA A 121 -2.58 -21.69 1.93
N GLY A 122 -3.74 -22.09 2.45
CA GLY A 122 -3.83 -22.82 3.72
C GLY A 122 -3.67 -21.96 4.98
N SER A 123 -3.47 -20.64 4.84
CA SER A 123 -3.44 -19.75 5.99
C SER A 123 -4.85 -19.53 6.55
N PRO A 124 -5.03 -19.60 7.89
CA PRO A 124 -6.29 -19.24 8.53
C PRO A 124 -6.59 -17.73 8.41
N SER A 125 -5.61 -16.92 8.06
CA SER A 125 -5.73 -15.48 7.86
C SER A 125 -6.13 -15.12 6.44
N SER A 126 -6.03 -16.05 5.48
CA SER A 126 -6.37 -15.80 4.09
C SER A 126 -7.88 -15.71 3.87
N LYS A 127 -8.29 -14.86 2.93
CA LYS A 127 -9.70 -14.63 2.64
C LYS A 127 -9.96 -14.71 1.14
N ILE A 128 -11.15 -15.20 0.78
CA ILE A 128 -11.61 -15.37 -0.59
C ILE A 128 -12.30 -14.12 -1.09
N GLY A 129 -11.99 -13.73 -2.33
CA GLY A 129 -12.75 -12.79 -3.13
C GLY A 129 -13.12 -13.39 -4.49
N VAL A 130 -14.18 -12.85 -5.06
CA VAL A 130 -14.50 -13.07 -6.47
C VAL A 130 -14.71 -11.72 -7.11
N GLU A 131 -13.93 -11.44 -8.17
CA GLU A 131 -14.12 -10.23 -8.97
C GLU A 131 -14.78 -10.58 -10.29
N ILE A 132 -15.85 -9.88 -10.64
CA ILE A 132 -16.46 -9.89 -11.96
C ILE A 132 -16.03 -8.64 -12.69
N THR A 133 -15.49 -8.78 -13.92
CA THR A 133 -15.01 -7.67 -14.74
C THR A 133 -15.23 -7.92 -16.22
N ASP A 134 -15.30 -6.85 -17.02
CA ASP A 134 -15.30 -6.93 -18.49
C ASP A 134 -13.94 -6.54 -19.10
N SER A 135 -12.89 -6.49 -18.28
CA SER A 135 -11.54 -6.07 -18.68
C SER A 135 -10.55 -7.25 -18.62
N PRO A 136 -10.02 -7.74 -19.73
CA PRO A 136 -8.95 -8.75 -19.73
C PRO A 136 -7.65 -8.22 -19.11
N TYR A 137 -7.39 -6.91 -19.17
CA TYR A 137 -6.27 -6.26 -18.46
C TYR A 137 -6.38 -6.46 -16.94
N VAL A 138 -7.58 -6.35 -16.38
CA VAL A 138 -7.82 -6.62 -14.95
C VAL A 138 -7.53 -8.07 -14.65
N VAL A 139 -7.99 -9.03 -15.46
CA VAL A 139 -7.71 -10.46 -15.26
C VAL A 139 -6.20 -10.71 -15.19
N ALA A 140 -5.43 -10.21 -16.18
CA ALA A 140 -3.98 -10.40 -16.25
C ALA A 140 -3.25 -9.79 -15.03
N ASN A 141 -3.68 -8.61 -14.57
CA ASN A 141 -3.11 -7.99 -13.38
C ASN A 141 -3.52 -8.71 -12.08
N MET A 142 -4.77 -9.13 -11.95
CA MET A 142 -5.24 -9.92 -10.79
C MET A 142 -4.50 -11.24 -10.65
N ARG A 143 -4.14 -11.87 -11.79
CA ARG A 143 -3.32 -13.08 -11.80
C ARG A 143 -1.91 -12.84 -11.20
N ILE A 144 -1.33 -11.66 -11.41
CA ILE A 144 -0.04 -11.28 -10.81
C ILE A 144 -0.22 -10.92 -9.33
N MET A 145 -1.28 -10.18 -9.01
CA MET A 145 -1.47 -9.57 -7.69
C MET A 145 -2.07 -10.49 -6.65
N THR A 146 -2.74 -11.58 -7.07
CA THR A 146 -3.47 -12.48 -6.18
C THR A 146 -3.13 -13.94 -6.47
N ARG A 147 -3.66 -14.85 -5.66
CA ARG A 147 -3.54 -16.29 -5.90
C ARG A 147 -4.85 -16.80 -6.51
N MET A 148 -4.86 -16.95 -7.82
CA MET A 148 -6.00 -17.42 -8.62
C MET A 148 -5.99 -18.95 -8.81
N GLY A 149 -7.06 -19.44 -9.42
CA GLY A 149 -7.17 -20.81 -9.90
C GLY A 149 -7.63 -21.80 -8.84
N GLU A 150 -7.12 -23.04 -8.91
CA GLU A 150 -7.58 -24.16 -8.09
C GLU A 150 -7.49 -23.88 -6.58
N VAL A 151 -6.48 -23.12 -6.13
CA VAL A 151 -6.30 -22.76 -4.73
C VAL A 151 -7.47 -21.91 -4.21
N ALA A 152 -7.94 -20.96 -5.02
CA ALA A 152 -9.09 -20.13 -4.68
C ALA A 152 -10.40 -20.94 -4.74
N SER A 153 -10.59 -21.74 -5.78
CA SER A 153 -11.77 -22.56 -5.97
C SER A 153 -11.95 -23.61 -4.88
N ARG A 154 -10.87 -24.25 -4.44
CA ARG A 154 -10.91 -25.21 -3.31
C ARG A 154 -11.34 -24.55 -2.00
N GLN A 155 -10.79 -23.38 -1.69
CA GLN A 155 -11.10 -22.70 -0.45
C GLN A 155 -12.51 -22.09 -0.47
N LEU A 156 -13.00 -21.70 -1.63
CA LEU A 156 -14.40 -21.25 -1.81
C LEU A 156 -15.40 -22.37 -1.46
N GLY A 157 -15.12 -23.62 -1.92
CA GLY A 157 -15.75 -24.86 -1.45
C GLY A 157 -17.28 -24.87 -1.37
N GLY A 158 -17.98 -23.97 -2.07
CA GLY A 158 -19.45 -23.85 -2.01
C GLY A 158 -19.98 -23.16 -0.75
N SER A 159 -19.12 -22.63 0.13
CA SER A 159 -19.52 -21.96 1.38
C SER A 159 -20.38 -20.69 1.16
N GLY A 160 -20.25 -20.07 -0.01
CA GLY A 160 -20.93 -18.80 -0.30
C GLY A 160 -20.34 -17.57 0.41
N GLU A 161 -19.33 -17.76 1.25
CA GLU A 161 -18.64 -16.67 1.96
C GLU A 161 -17.43 -16.19 1.15
N PHE A 162 -17.61 -15.10 0.44
CA PHE A 162 -16.55 -14.42 -0.30
C PHE A 162 -16.87 -12.93 -0.41
N VAL A 163 -15.83 -12.11 -0.59
CA VAL A 163 -16.00 -10.68 -0.90
C VAL A 163 -16.37 -10.55 -2.38
N LYS A 164 -17.49 -9.87 -2.64
CA LYS A 164 -18.03 -9.66 -3.98
C LYS A 164 -17.43 -8.39 -4.59
N GLY A 165 -16.69 -8.52 -5.68
CA GLY A 165 -16.17 -7.41 -6.46
C GLY A 165 -16.87 -7.32 -7.82
N LEU A 166 -17.57 -6.23 -8.11
CA LEU A 166 -18.15 -5.96 -9.42
C LEU A 166 -17.44 -4.79 -10.07
N HIS A 167 -16.80 -5.03 -11.18
CA HIS A 167 -16.09 -4.03 -11.97
C HIS A 167 -16.60 -4.01 -13.41
N SER A 168 -16.73 -2.83 -14.00
CA SER A 168 -16.90 -2.65 -15.44
C SER A 168 -16.19 -1.38 -15.90
N LEU A 169 -15.58 -1.44 -17.08
CA LEU A 169 -15.05 -0.26 -17.77
C LEU A 169 -16.14 0.78 -18.05
N GLY A 170 -17.40 0.34 -18.18
CA GLY A 170 -18.48 1.21 -18.59
C GLY A 170 -18.13 1.88 -19.92
N ASP A 171 -18.23 3.20 -19.94
CA ASP A 171 -17.83 4.06 -21.06
C ASP A 171 -16.59 4.94 -20.74
N LEU A 172 -15.90 4.66 -19.63
CA LEU A 172 -14.74 5.40 -19.13
C LEU A 172 -14.96 6.89 -18.85
N SER A 173 -16.22 7.34 -18.82
CA SER A 173 -16.54 8.74 -18.53
C SER A 173 -16.22 9.11 -17.08
N PRO A 174 -15.45 10.19 -16.82
CA PRO A 174 -15.17 10.65 -15.46
C PRO A 174 -16.41 10.96 -14.64
N GLU A 175 -17.51 11.42 -15.28
CA GLU A 175 -18.77 11.79 -14.63
C GLU A 175 -19.58 10.55 -14.20
N ARG A 176 -19.28 9.38 -14.77
CA ARG A 176 -19.90 8.09 -14.48
C ARG A 176 -18.94 7.11 -13.82
N ARG A 177 -17.88 7.61 -13.21
CA ARG A 177 -16.88 6.83 -12.47
C ARG A 177 -17.21 6.81 -11.00
N PHE A 178 -17.32 5.61 -10.42
CA PHE A 178 -17.60 5.41 -8.99
C PHE A 178 -16.89 4.18 -8.47
N ILE A 179 -16.35 4.28 -7.24
CA ILE A 179 -15.80 3.16 -6.48
C ILE A 179 -16.54 3.11 -5.14
N LEU A 180 -17.37 2.10 -4.94
CA LEU A 180 -18.24 1.96 -3.78
C LEU A 180 -17.84 0.75 -2.96
N HIS A 181 -17.89 0.89 -1.64
CA HIS A 181 -17.66 -0.18 -0.68
C HIS A 181 -18.89 -0.31 0.20
N PHE A 182 -19.47 -1.49 0.25
CA PHE A 182 -20.60 -1.85 1.13
C PHE A 182 -20.06 -2.78 2.22
N PRO A 183 -19.60 -2.24 3.36
CA PRO A 183 -18.96 -3.05 4.41
C PRO A 183 -19.87 -4.14 4.95
N ASP A 184 -21.16 -3.81 5.19
CA ASP A 184 -22.12 -4.70 5.83
C ASP A 184 -22.42 -5.95 4.98
N THR A 185 -22.34 -5.83 3.64
CA THR A 185 -22.57 -6.95 2.70
C THR A 185 -21.28 -7.47 2.07
N LYS A 186 -20.12 -6.90 2.44
CA LYS A 186 -18.80 -7.25 1.90
C LYS A 186 -18.75 -7.17 0.37
N GLU A 187 -19.32 -6.10 -0.19
CA GLU A 187 -19.39 -5.86 -1.63
C GLU A 187 -18.55 -4.64 -2.02
N ILE A 188 -17.98 -4.71 -3.23
CA ILE A 188 -17.22 -3.62 -3.86
C ILE A 188 -17.76 -3.43 -5.26
N TRP A 189 -18.11 -2.21 -5.62
CA TRP A 189 -18.51 -1.84 -6.96
C TRP A 189 -17.57 -0.80 -7.53
N SER A 190 -17.04 -1.03 -8.73
CA SER A 190 -16.20 -0.08 -9.46
C SER A 190 -16.66 0.01 -10.91
N ILE A 191 -16.97 1.21 -11.38
CA ILE A 191 -17.42 1.44 -12.75
C ILE A 191 -16.77 2.69 -13.33
N GLY A 192 -16.51 2.68 -14.65
CA GLY A 192 -16.00 3.82 -15.40
C GLY A 192 -14.48 4.05 -15.27
N SER A 193 -13.73 3.07 -14.79
CA SER A 193 -12.27 3.13 -14.68
C SER A 193 -11.65 1.79 -15.08
N GLY A 194 -10.63 1.84 -15.93
CA GLY A 194 -9.74 0.70 -16.22
C GLY A 194 -8.38 0.81 -15.54
N TYR A 195 -8.13 1.88 -14.80
CA TYR A 195 -6.88 2.08 -14.08
C TYR A 195 -6.75 1.09 -12.89
N GLY A 196 -5.61 0.40 -12.80
CA GLY A 196 -5.40 -0.67 -11.81
C GLY A 196 -5.69 -0.27 -10.36
N GLY A 197 -5.42 0.97 -9.97
CA GLY A 197 -5.74 1.46 -8.62
C GLY A 197 -7.23 1.52 -8.29
N ASN A 198 -8.10 1.54 -9.28
CA ASN A 198 -9.57 1.56 -9.16
C ASN A 198 -10.20 0.22 -9.57
N ALA A 199 -9.54 -0.56 -10.42
CA ALA A 199 -10.09 -1.73 -11.07
C ALA A 199 -9.58 -3.07 -10.51
N LEU A 200 -8.42 -3.12 -9.86
CA LEU A 200 -7.91 -4.31 -9.17
C LEU A 200 -8.51 -4.37 -7.77
N LEU A 201 -9.71 -4.92 -7.65
CA LEU A 201 -10.53 -4.84 -6.45
C LEU A 201 -9.96 -5.62 -5.27
N GLY A 202 -9.10 -6.61 -5.51
CA GLY A 202 -8.39 -7.34 -4.48
C GLY A 202 -7.42 -6.48 -3.66
N LYS A 203 -6.85 -5.41 -4.26
CA LYS A 203 -5.81 -4.61 -3.61
C LYS A 203 -6.39 -3.65 -2.55
N LYS A 204 -6.62 -2.39 -2.88
CA LYS A 204 -7.02 -1.36 -1.91
C LYS A 204 -8.47 -1.48 -1.45
N CYS A 205 -9.33 -1.96 -2.32
CA CYS A 205 -10.76 -2.09 -2.02
C CYS A 205 -11.02 -3.23 -1.04
N PHE A 206 -10.55 -4.43 -1.36
CA PHE A 206 -10.73 -5.60 -0.49
C PHE A 206 -9.68 -5.61 0.63
N ALA A 207 -8.38 -5.68 0.29
CA ALA A 207 -7.32 -5.95 1.28
C ALA A 207 -7.13 -4.84 2.33
N LEU A 208 -7.72 -3.66 2.12
CA LEU A 208 -7.74 -2.57 3.10
C LEU A 208 -9.16 -2.17 3.49
N ARG A 209 -9.97 -1.56 2.59
CA ARG A 209 -11.24 -0.96 3.00
C ARG A 209 -12.24 -1.98 3.55
N ILE A 210 -12.50 -3.07 2.84
CA ILE A 210 -13.37 -4.14 3.36
C ILE A 210 -12.67 -4.91 4.48
N ALA A 211 -11.39 -5.26 4.30
CA ALA A 211 -10.64 -6.02 5.29
C ALA A 211 -10.47 -5.27 6.62
N SER A 212 -10.37 -3.94 6.63
CA SER A 212 -10.30 -3.17 7.88
C SER A 212 -11.58 -3.30 8.71
N VAL A 213 -12.74 -3.38 8.06
CA VAL A 213 -14.02 -3.62 8.74
C VAL A 213 -14.06 -5.05 9.29
N GLN A 214 -13.74 -6.06 8.47
CA GLN A 214 -13.65 -7.46 8.92
C GLN A 214 -12.65 -7.62 10.07
N ALA A 215 -11.51 -6.92 9.98
CA ALA A 215 -10.48 -6.94 11.02
C ALA A 215 -11.00 -6.43 12.37
N ARG A 216 -11.73 -5.33 12.37
CA ARG A 216 -12.38 -4.81 13.58
C ARG A 216 -13.40 -5.79 14.16
N GLU A 217 -14.18 -6.46 13.30
CA GLU A 217 -15.21 -7.42 13.72
C GLU A 217 -14.62 -8.73 14.27
N GLU A 218 -13.46 -9.14 13.74
CA GLU A 218 -12.82 -10.43 14.04
C GLU A 218 -11.55 -10.30 14.91
N ASP A 219 -11.25 -9.13 15.46
CA ASP A 219 -10.10 -8.84 16.33
C ASP A 219 -8.74 -9.16 15.68
N TRP A 220 -8.50 -8.59 14.49
CA TRP A 220 -7.22 -8.57 13.79
C TRP A 220 -6.99 -7.21 13.12
N LEU A 221 -5.83 -7.00 12.48
CA LEU A 221 -5.50 -5.71 11.85
C LEU A 221 -5.28 -5.89 10.35
N ALA A 222 -5.85 -4.99 9.54
CA ALA A 222 -5.60 -4.87 8.10
C ALA A 222 -4.98 -3.48 7.83
N GLU A 223 -3.69 -3.46 7.52
CA GLU A 223 -2.88 -2.25 7.57
C GLU A 223 -2.19 -1.94 6.25
N HIS A 224 -2.07 -0.65 5.95
CA HIS A 224 -1.30 -0.15 4.82
C HIS A 224 0.19 -0.12 5.17
N MET A 225 0.76 -1.30 5.37
CA MET A 225 2.13 -1.50 5.84
C MET A 225 2.92 -2.43 4.92
N LEU A 226 4.19 -2.12 4.73
CA LEU A 226 5.18 -3.10 4.28
C LEU A 226 5.45 -4.12 5.41
N ILE A 227 5.94 -5.30 5.05
CA ILE A 227 6.48 -6.29 5.99
C ILE A 227 7.89 -6.63 5.54
N LEU A 228 8.85 -6.41 6.43
CA LEU A 228 10.29 -6.56 6.18
C LEU A 228 10.90 -7.50 7.21
N GLY A 229 11.69 -8.49 6.77
CA GLY A 229 12.55 -9.31 7.61
C GLY A 229 13.98 -8.77 7.59
N ILE A 230 14.63 -8.72 8.75
CA ILE A 230 16.02 -8.30 8.92
C ILE A 230 16.76 -9.44 9.59
N GLU A 231 17.62 -10.12 8.84
CA GLU A 231 18.40 -11.26 9.32
C GLU A 231 19.78 -10.77 9.77
N SER A 232 20.12 -11.05 11.02
CA SER A 232 21.42 -10.73 11.59
C SER A 232 22.52 -11.66 11.08
N PRO A 233 23.81 -11.31 11.23
CA PRO A 233 24.91 -12.21 10.92
C PRO A 233 24.90 -13.54 11.71
N ALA A 234 24.18 -13.60 12.83
CA ALA A 234 23.98 -14.82 13.63
C ALA A 234 22.83 -15.71 13.10
N GLY A 235 22.10 -15.25 12.06
CA GLY A 235 20.98 -15.99 11.48
C GLY A 235 19.63 -15.75 12.17
N GLU A 236 19.57 -14.82 13.12
CA GLU A 236 18.30 -14.41 13.75
C GLU A 236 17.57 -13.43 12.86
N THR A 237 16.26 -13.64 12.64
CA THR A 237 15.43 -12.77 11.80
C THR A 237 14.39 -12.03 12.63
N TYR A 238 14.38 -10.71 12.50
CA TYR A 238 13.41 -9.79 13.10
C TYR A 238 12.49 -9.25 12.01
N TYR A 239 11.18 -9.33 12.24
CA TYR A 239 10.21 -8.81 11.29
C TYR A 239 9.61 -7.50 11.79
N VAL A 240 9.53 -6.53 10.91
CA VAL A 240 8.91 -5.23 11.18
C VAL A 240 7.79 -4.95 10.18
N ALA A 241 6.72 -4.32 10.65
CA ALA A 241 5.68 -3.77 9.80
C ALA A 241 5.76 -2.25 9.83
N ALA A 242 5.77 -1.60 8.65
CA ALA A 242 6.00 -0.16 8.59
C ALA A 242 4.98 0.56 7.70
N ALA A 243 4.37 1.61 8.25
CA ALA A 243 3.39 2.45 7.58
C ALA A 243 3.97 3.82 7.24
N PHE A 244 3.93 4.15 5.96
CA PHE A 244 4.33 5.47 5.46
C PHE A 244 3.30 6.00 4.47
N PRO A 245 2.92 7.29 4.54
CA PRO A 245 2.15 7.94 3.50
C PRO A 245 2.80 7.82 2.11
N SER A 246 2.03 8.08 1.07
CA SER A 246 2.51 8.02 -0.31
C SER A 246 3.78 8.86 -0.51
N ALA A 247 4.72 8.37 -1.32
CA ALA A 247 6.01 9.00 -1.63
C ALA A 247 6.98 9.16 -0.42
N CYS A 248 6.78 8.40 0.66
CA CYS A 248 7.68 8.39 1.82
C CYS A 248 8.65 7.19 1.87
N GLY A 249 8.83 6.47 0.73
CA GLY A 249 9.88 5.46 0.59
C GLY A 249 9.50 4.05 1.05
N LYS A 250 8.19 3.71 1.16
CA LYS A 250 7.71 2.40 1.63
C LYS A 250 8.29 1.23 0.81
N THR A 251 8.12 1.23 -0.51
CA THR A 251 8.63 0.16 -1.39
C THR A 251 10.17 0.08 -1.35
N ASN A 252 10.86 1.23 -1.25
CA ASN A 252 12.32 1.24 -1.14
C ASN A 252 12.82 0.63 0.18
N LEU A 253 12.08 0.83 1.28
CA LEU A 253 12.41 0.18 2.55
C LEU A 253 12.12 -1.32 2.50
N ALA A 254 10.98 -1.73 1.92
CA ALA A 254 10.59 -3.14 1.78
C ALA A 254 11.60 -3.99 1.00
N MET A 255 12.31 -3.35 0.06
CA MET A 255 13.28 -3.98 -0.83
C MET A 255 14.70 -3.44 -0.59
N LEU A 256 14.99 -2.95 0.62
CA LEU A 256 16.27 -2.35 0.97
C LEU A 256 17.42 -3.33 0.73
N VAL A 257 18.49 -2.81 0.16
CA VAL A 257 19.77 -3.52 0.03
C VAL A 257 20.71 -2.99 1.12
N PRO A 258 21.15 -3.83 2.08
CA PRO A 258 22.11 -3.40 3.09
C PRO A 258 23.39 -2.88 2.45
N PRO A 259 23.94 -1.75 2.93
CA PRO A 259 25.20 -1.24 2.41
C PRO A 259 26.37 -2.20 2.73
N ALA A 260 27.44 -2.15 1.95
CA ALA A 260 28.60 -3.02 2.09
C ALA A 260 29.27 -2.94 3.48
N SER A 261 29.09 -1.84 4.21
CA SER A 261 29.54 -1.65 5.59
C SER A 261 28.78 -2.54 6.59
N GLN A 262 27.58 -3.00 6.26
CA GLN A 262 26.72 -3.84 7.10
C GLN A 262 26.89 -5.33 6.74
N LYS A 263 28.13 -5.83 6.86
CA LYS A 263 28.48 -7.21 6.48
C LYS A 263 27.69 -8.26 7.25
N GLY A 264 27.14 -9.24 6.51
CA GLY A 264 26.41 -10.38 7.05
C GLY A 264 24.94 -10.14 7.36
N TRP A 265 24.50 -8.89 7.36
CA TRP A 265 23.07 -8.57 7.46
C TRP A 265 22.36 -8.79 6.13
N LYS A 266 21.15 -9.32 6.20
CA LYS A 266 20.28 -9.52 5.04
C LYS A 266 18.91 -8.89 5.28
N VAL A 267 18.28 -8.50 4.19
CA VAL A 267 16.92 -7.97 4.19
C VAL A 267 16.03 -8.89 3.37
N TRP A 268 14.90 -9.27 3.93
CA TRP A 268 13.90 -10.13 3.33
C TRP A 268 12.58 -9.39 3.12
N THR A 269 12.09 -9.36 1.89
CA THR A 269 10.81 -8.76 1.54
C THR A 269 9.70 -9.79 1.77
N ILE A 270 8.72 -9.49 2.63
CA ILE A 270 7.45 -10.23 2.76
C ILE A 270 6.35 -9.51 1.97
N GLY A 271 6.28 -8.19 2.06
CA GLY A 271 5.32 -7.37 1.33
C GLY A 271 5.72 -5.91 1.35
N ASP A 272 5.33 -5.16 0.30
CA ASP A 272 5.70 -3.75 0.19
C ASP A 272 4.57 -2.78 0.54
N ASP A 273 3.33 -3.27 0.72
CA ASP A 273 2.18 -2.36 0.74
C ASP A 273 1.09 -2.71 1.76
N ILE A 274 0.77 -3.98 1.99
CA ILE A 274 -0.35 -4.41 2.84
C ILE A 274 0.08 -5.52 3.80
N ALA A 275 -0.32 -5.40 5.06
CA ALA A 275 -0.13 -6.40 6.10
C ALA A 275 -1.47 -6.76 6.76
N TRP A 276 -1.76 -8.05 6.88
CA TRP A 276 -2.82 -8.58 7.72
C TRP A 276 -2.21 -9.24 8.95
N LEU A 277 -2.60 -8.79 10.14
CA LEU A 277 -1.96 -9.20 11.37
C LEU A 277 -2.97 -9.83 12.33
N ARG A 278 -2.66 -11.02 12.82
CA ARG A 278 -3.47 -11.76 13.80
C ARG A 278 -2.65 -12.13 15.02
N ARG A 279 -3.31 -12.29 16.15
CA ARG A 279 -2.69 -12.86 17.35
C ARG A 279 -2.35 -14.33 17.12
N GLY A 280 -1.08 -14.67 17.29
CA GLY A 280 -0.59 -16.04 17.31
C GLY A 280 -0.80 -16.73 18.67
N ALA A 281 -0.64 -18.05 18.68
CA ALA A 281 -0.75 -18.86 19.90
C ALA A 281 0.34 -18.51 20.92
N ASP A 282 1.46 -17.95 20.47
CA ASP A 282 2.58 -17.50 21.31
C ASP A 282 2.35 -16.12 21.96
N GLY A 283 1.18 -15.50 21.71
CA GLY A 283 0.81 -14.20 22.25
C GLY A 283 1.44 -12.99 21.54
N ARG A 284 2.11 -13.20 20.39
CA ARG A 284 2.60 -12.13 19.50
C ARG A 284 1.60 -11.85 18.36
N LEU A 285 1.82 -10.75 17.65
CA LEU A 285 1.17 -10.51 16.36
C LEU A 285 1.96 -11.18 15.23
N TRP A 286 1.25 -11.90 14.39
CA TRP A 286 1.78 -12.55 13.19
C TRP A 286 1.17 -11.91 11.96
N ALA A 287 2.00 -11.61 10.96
CA ALA A 287 1.60 -10.92 9.74
C ALA A 287 1.73 -11.83 8.52
N ILE A 288 0.75 -11.72 7.62
CA ILE A 288 0.84 -12.21 6.24
C ILE A 288 0.76 -11.05 5.26
N ASN A 289 1.36 -11.21 4.10
CA ASN A 289 1.08 -10.36 2.95
C ASN A 289 -0.12 -10.95 2.18
N PRO A 290 -1.25 -10.24 2.06
CA PRO A 290 -2.39 -10.73 1.28
C PRO A 290 -2.10 -10.79 -0.23
N GLU A 291 -1.15 -10.01 -0.73
CA GLU A 291 -0.84 -9.91 -2.16
C GLU A 291 0.22 -10.94 -2.62
N ALA A 292 0.18 -11.30 -3.91
CA ALA A 292 1.15 -12.18 -4.56
C ALA A 292 2.12 -11.42 -5.49
N GLY A 293 1.89 -10.15 -5.72
CA GLY A 293 2.65 -9.26 -6.60
C GLY A 293 2.83 -7.88 -6.06
N PHE A 294 3.59 -7.08 -6.80
CA PHE A 294 3.81 -5.66 -6.53
C PHE A 294 3.11 -4.80 -7.58
N PHE A 295 2.46 -3.75 -7.14
CA PHE A 295 1.88 -2.70 -7.98
C PHE A 295 2.56 -1.38 -7.65
N GLY A 296 3.77 -1.20 -8.18
CA GLY A 296 4.68 -0.11 -7.82
C GLY A 296 4.57 1.11 -8.72
N VAL A 297 5.05 2.27 -8.23
CA VAL A 297 5.26 3.49 -9.02
C VAL A 297 6.54 3.35 -9.81
N ALA A 298 6.51 3.60 -11.13
CA ALA A 298 7.70 3.52 -11.97
C ALA A 298 8.60 4.77 -11.87
N PRO A 299 8.11 6.01 -11.96
CA PRO A 299 8.97 7.20 -11.90
C PRO A 299 9.84 7.27 -10.64
N GLY A 300 11.11 7.58 -10.84
CA GLY A 300 12.11 7.66 -9.77
C GLY A 300 12.68 6.31 -9.33
N THR A 301 12.18 5.18 -9.83
CA THR A 301 12.72 3.85 -9.56
C THR A 301 13.92 3.58 -10.49
N SER A 302 15.07 3.24 -9.91
CA SER A 302 16.33 2.96 -10.60
C SER A 302 17.16 1.97 -9.79
N THR A 303 18.25 1.46 -10.34
CA THR A 303 19.16 0.58 -9.59
C THR A 303 19.77 1.29 -8.38
N LYS A 304 19.95 2.61 -8.45
CA LYS A 304 20.43 3.42 -7.33
C LYS A 304 19.40 3.55 -6.20
N THR A 305 18.13 3.71 -6.54
CA THR A 305 17.07 3.94 -5.54
C THR A 305 16.45 2.64 -5.05
N ASN A 306 16.33 1.63 -5.92
CA ASN A 306 15.76 0.32 -5.60
C ASN A 306 16.19 -0.75 -6.61
N ALA A 307 17.38 -1.32 -6.42
CA ALA A 307 17.92 -2.35 -7.29
C ALA A 307 17.06 -3.61 -7.37
N ASN A 308 16.44 -4.00 -6.25
CA ASN A 308 15.57 -5.16 -6.19
C ASN A 308 14.28 -4.97 -7.01
N ALA A 309 13.67 -3.77 -6.97
CA ALA A 309 12.53 -3.46 -7.83
C ALA A 309 12.92 -3.51 -9.31
N MET A 310 14.07 -2.93 -9.69
CA MET A 310 14.56 -2.96 -11.08
C MET A 310 14.80 -4.39 -11.56
N ALA A 311 15.34 -5.27 -10.73
CA ALA A 311 15.50 -6.69 -11.06
C ALA A 311 14.14 -7.39 -11.17
N THR A 312 13.18 -7.06 -10.30
CA THR A 312 11.85 -7.66 -10.27
C THR A 312 11.06 -7.39 -11.55
N VAL A 313 11.12 -6.16 -12.08
CA VAL A 313 10.30 -5.75 -13.24
C VAL A 313 10.88 -6.18 -14.60
N ARG A 314 12.03 -6.85 -14.63
CA ARG A 314 12.72 -7.23 -15.88
C ARG A 314 12.02 -8.31 -16.68
N LYS A 315 11.07 -9.05 -16.10
CA LYS A 315 10.33 -10.13 -16.78
C LYS A 315 8.91 -10.26 -16.24
N ASN A 316 8.02 -10.82 -17.06
CA ASN A 316 6.62 -11.16 -16.68
C ASN A 316 5.88 -10.03 -15.99
N SER A 317 6.07 -8.80 -16.46
CA SER A 317 5.52 -7.60 -15.83
C SER A 317 4.63 -6.82 -16.79
N ILE A 318 3.61 -6.17 -16.27
CA ILE A 318 2.76 -5.25 -17.03
C ILE A 318 3.11 -3.83 -16.59
N PHE A 319 3.58 -3.03 -17.54
CA PHE A 319 3.79 -1.60 -17.34
C PHE A 319 2.54 -0.83 -17.74
N THR A 320 2.20 0.20 -17.00
CA THR A 320 1.04 1.06 -17.28
C THR A 320 1.48 2.51 -17.35
N ASN A 321 1.22 3.15 -18.51
CA ASN A 321 1.50 4.57 -18.75
C ASN A 321 2.98 4.97 -18.62
N THR A 322 3.92 4.04 -18.84
CA THR A 322 5.34 4.37 -19.05
C THR A 322 5.56 4.84 -20.48
N ALA A 323 6.68 5.51 -20.72
CA ALA A 323 7.18 5.75 -22.07
C ALA A 323 7.87 4.51 -22.63
N VAL A 324 8.19 4.53 -23.94
CA VAL A 324 8.88 3.45 -24.62
C VAL A 324 10.04 4.03 -25.45
N THR A 325 11.18 3.39 -25.38
CA THR A 325 12.36 3.71 -26.21
C THR A 325 12.19 3.23 -27.65
N GLU A 326 13.05 3.69 -28.57
CA GLU A 326 13.01 3.27 -29.98
C GLU A 326 13.27 1.77 -30.17
N ASP A 327 14.00 1.14 -29.25
CA ASP A 327 14.25 -0.31 -29.23
C ASP A 327 13.17 -1.11 -28.46
N GLY A 328 12.06 -0.45 -28.07
CA GLY A 328 10.91 -1.10 -27.45
C GLY A 328 11.02 -1.37 -25.95
N CYS A 329 11.98 -0.76 -25.24
CA CYS A 329 12.09 -0.91 -23.80
C CYS A 329 11.22 0.09 -23.03
N PRO A 330 10.69 -0.27 -21.85
CA PRO A 330 9.96 0.67 -21.02
C PRO A 330 10.90 1.75 -20.47
N TRP A 331 10.42 2.98 -20.39
CA TRP A 331 11.18 4.11 -19.90
C TRP A 331 10.33 5.02 -19.00
N TRP A 332 10.94 5.62 -17.98
CA TRP A 332 10.34 6.61 -17.09
C TRP A 332 11.38 7.56 -16.54
N GLU A 333 10.98 8.73 -16.08
CA GLU A 333 11.86 9.71 -15.47
C GLU A 333 12.54 9.16 -14.23
N GLY A 334 13.87 9.23 -14.20
CA GLY A 334 14.70 8.73 -13.10
C GLY A 334 15.10 7.26 -13.21
N ILE A 335 14.76 6.56 -14.31
CA ILE A 335 15.35 5.25 -14.64
C ILE A 335 16.86 5.41 -14.92
N ASP A 336 17.61 4.31 -14.83
CA ASP A 336 19.05 4.30 -15.10
C ASP A 336 19.38 4.68 -16.55
N GLY A 337 20.57 5.26 -16.75
CA GLY A 337 21.09 5.64 -18.04
C GLY A 337 20.80 7.09 -18.44
N GLU A 338 21.24 7.45 -19.62
CA GLU A 338 20.97 8.78 -20.19
C GLU A 338 19.53 8.88 -20.71
N VAL A 339 18.97 10.09 -20.65
CA VAL A 339 17.66 10.36 -21.24
C VAL A 339 17.77 10.23 -22.76
N PRO A 340 17.01 9.31 -23.39
CA PRO A 340 17.04 9.13 -24.85
C PRO A 340 16.63 10.42 -25.59
N ALA A 341 17.20 10.61 -26.79
CA ALA A 341 16.86 11.77 -27.62
C ALA A 341 15.37 11.75 -28.04
N ARG A 342 14.83 10.56 -28.28
CA ARG A 342 13.44 10.32 -28.69
C ARG A 342 12.84 9.16 -27.91
N LEU A 343 11.57 9.29 -27.63
CA LEU A 343 10.73 8.28 -26.97
C LEU A 343 9.33 8.30 -27.61
N THR A 344 8.57 7.24 -27.40
CA THR A 344 7.12 7.30 -27.50
C THR A 344 6.57 7.53 -26.08
N ASP A 345 5.81 8.59 -25.87
CA ASP A 345 5.29 8.96 -24.56
C ASP A 345 4.19 7.98 -24.07
N TRP A 346 3.73 8.19 -22.86
CA TRP A 346 2.68 7.37 -22.25
C TRP A 346 1.32 7.45 -23.00
N ARG A 347 1.10 8.48 -23.81
CA ARG A 347 -0.10 8.63 -24.67
C ARG A 347 0.09 7.99 -26.05
N GLY A 348 1.28 7.46 -26.33
CA GLY A 348 1.63 6.91 -27.64
C GLY A 348 2.06 7.97 -28.67
N GLN A 349 2.42 9.19 -28.21
CA GLN A 349 2.85 10.28 -29.08
C GLN A 349 4.39 10.38 -29.11
N PRO A 350 4.98 10.89 -30.22
CA PRO A 350 6.40 11.17 -30.25
C PRO A 350 6.82 12.19 -29.18
N TRP A 351 7.88 11.89 -28.44
CA TRP A 351 8.45 12.76 -27.44
C TRP A 351 9.96 12.96 -27.72
N VAL A 352 10.46 14.17 -27.49
CA VAL A 352 11.87 14.51 -27.69
C VAL A 352 12.49 15.07 -26.40
N LYS A 353 13.77 14.80 -26.19
CA LYS A 353 14.53 15.31 -25.04
C LYS A 353 14.45 16.84 -24.97
N GLY A 354 14.08 17.37 -23.81
CA GLY A 354 13.88 18.82 -23.61
C GLY A 354 12.44 19.28 -23.77
N SER A 355 11.48 18.39 -24.08
CA SER A 355 10.04 18.70 -24.02
C SER A 355 9.63 19.16 -22.62
N SER A 356 8.67 20.07 -22.54
CA SER A 356 8.09 20.54 -21.27
C SER A 356 7.31 19.45 -20.55
N ASP A 357 6.66 18.56 -21.30
CA ASP A 357 5.89 17.43 -20.78
C ASP A 357 6.81 16.25 -20.45
N LYS A 358 6.43 15.48 -19.44
CA LYS A 358 7.10 14.21 -19.11
C LYS A 358 6.74 13.14 -20.13
N ALA A 359 7.70 12.27 -20.44
CA ALA A 359 7.49 11.15 -21.35
C ALA A 359 6.66 10.04 -20.71
N ALA A 360 6.92 9.66 -19.45
CA ALA A 360 6.06 8.77 -18.70
C ALA A 360 5.04 9.57 -17.86
N HIS A 361 3.87 9.00 -17.60
CA HIS A 361 2.93 9.63 -16.68
C HIS A 361 3.51 9.64 -15.26
N PRO A 362 3.38 10.75 -14.49
CA PRO A 362 3.93 10.84 -13.12
C PRO A 362 3.44 9.74 -12.16
N ASN A 363 2.29 9.13 -12.45
CA ASN A 363 1.72 8.03 -11.72
C ASN A 363 1.74 6.69 -12.51
N SER A 364 2.66 6.57 -13.48
CA SER A 364 2.86 5.32 -14.21
C SER A 364 3.27 4.19 -13.26
N ARG A 365 2.84 2.97 -13.60
CA ARG A 365 2.93 1.81 -12.72
C ARG A 365 3.61 0.63 -13.41
N PHE A 366 4.09 -0.27 -12.59
CA PHE A 366 4.38 -1.64 -12.99
C PHE A 366 3.61 -2.61 -12.10
N THR A 367 3.18 -3.73 -12.67
CA THR A 367 2.65 -4.89 -11.95
C THR A 367 3.61 -6.05 -12.19
N ALA A 368 4.18 -6.61 -11.12
CA ALA A 368 5.18 -7.66 -11.23
C ALA A 368 4.97 -8.76 -10.17
N PRO A 369 5.23 -10.05 -10.48
CA PRO A 369 5.16 -11.13 -9.50
C PRO A 369 6.18 -10.93 -8.38
N ALA A 370 5.75 -11.01 -7.11
CA ALA A 370 6.62 -10.79 -5.96
C ALA A 370 7.76 -11.83 -5.87
N ARG A 371 7.49 -13.07 -6.30
CA ARG A 371 8.48 -14.16 -6.31
C ARG A 371 9.71 -13.90 -7.22
N GLN A 372 9.66 -12.88 -8.08
CA GLN A 372 10.80 -12.46 -8.91
C GLN A 372 11.75 -11.52 -8.17
N CYS A 373 11.34 -10.98 -7.01
CA CYS A 373 12.17 -10.08 -6.23
C CYS A 373 13.37 -10.81 -5.64
N PRO A 374 14.62 -10.33 -5.86
CA PRO A 374 15.82 -10.99 -5.33
C PRO A 374 15.84 -11.12 -3.80
N SER A 375 15.19 -10.20 -3.09
CA SER A 375 15.10 -10.20 -1.63
C SER A 375 13.83 -10.86 -1.10
N ILE A 376 13.04 -11.56 -1.94
CA ILE A 376 11.83 -12.22 -1.48
C ILE A 376 12.15 -13.24 -0.38
N SER A 377 11.42 -13.18 0.71
CA SER A 377 11.61 -14.09 1.85
C SER A 377 11.21 -15.52 1.52
N PRO A 378 11.94 -16.53 2.03
CA PRO A 378 11.48 -17.92 1.98
C PRO A 378 10.14 -18.10 2.73
N HIS A 379 9.79 -17.21 3.66
CA HIS A 379 8.51 -17.21 4.40
C HIS A 379 7.40 -16.37 3.74
N PHE A 380 7.59 -15.94 2.50
CA PHE A 380 6.61 -15.11 1.77
C PHE A 380 5.22 -15.79 1.66
N ASP A 381 5.18 -17.09 1.44
CA ASP A 381 3.94 -17.87 1.38
C ASP A 381 3.76 -18.81 2.58
N ASP A 382 4.42 -18.55 3.71
CA ASP A 382 4.20 -19.33 4.93
C ASP A 382 2.75 -19.12 5.41
N PRO A 383 1.94 -20.20 5.54
CA PRO A 383 0.56 -20.07 6.00
C PRO A 383 0.41 -19.47 7.39
N GLN A 384 1.41 -19.61 8.24
CA GLN A 384 1.43 -19.01 9.57
C GLN A 384 1.78 -17.53 9.52
N GLY A 385 2.46 -17.07 8.47
CA GLY A 385 3.01 -15.73 8.37
C GLY A 385 4.31 -15.57 9.17
N VAL A 386 4.63 -14.34 9.56
CA VAL A 386 5.85 -13.99 10.28
C VAL A 386 5.53 -13.19 11.56
N PRO A 387 6.26 -13.43 12.66
CA PRO A 387 6.01 -12.76 13.95
C PRO A 387 6.59 -11.34 13.93
N ILE A 388 5.78 -10.33 14.19
CA ILE A 388 6.19 -8.93 14.17
C ILE A 388 6.87 -8.55 15.49
N SER A 389 8.06 -7.97 15.40
CA SER A 389 8.84 -7.45 16.53
C SER A 389 8.60 -5.96 16.77
N ALA A 390 8.37 -5.17 15.71
CA ALA A 390 8.15 -3.74 15.79
C ALA A 390 7.17 -3.24 14.74
N PHE A 391 6.39 -2.21 15.12
CA PHE A 391 5.71 -1.31 14.18
C PHE A 391 6.52 -0.04 13.98
N ILE A 392 6.58 0.45 12.76
CA ILE A 392 7.27 1.69 12.41
C ILE A 392 6.29 2.59 11.68
N PHE A 393 5.97 3.73 12.27
CA PHE A 393 5.26 4.80 11.61
C PHE A 393 6.25 5.86 11.12
N GLY A 394 5.92 6.58 10.06
CA GLY A 394 6.76 7.67 9.59
C GLY A 394 6.08 8.54 8.55
N GLY A 395 6.67 9.70 8.31
CA GLY A 395 6.21 10.65 7.31
C GLY A 395 7.33 11.60 6.92
N ARG A 396 7.12 12.33 5.86
CA ARG A 396 8.06 13.35 5.40
C ARG A 396 7.89 14.64 6.23
N ARG A 397 8.87 14.96 7.04
CA ARG A 397 8.90 16.20 7.85
C ARG A 397 10.27 16.84 7.72
N ALA A 398 10.31 18.07 7.19
CA ALA A 398 11.58 18.79 7.02
C ALA A 398 12.25 19.16 8.37
N ARG A 399 11.49 19.38 9.42
CA ARG A 399 11.99 19.88 10.72
C ARG A 399 11.48 19.16 11.95
N THR A 400 10.17 18.96 12.11
CA THR A 400 9.53 18.65 13.39
C THR A 400 9.94 17.29 13.97
N ALA A 401 9.83 16.22 13.19
CA ALA A 401 10.10 14.87 13.69
C ALA A 401 11.60 14.54 13.66
N PRO A 402 12.17 13.94 14.73
CA PRO A 402 13.52 13.42 14.71
C PRO A 402 13.67 12.19 13.79
N LEU A 403 14.92 11.78 13.54
CA LEU A 403 15.25 10.63 12.70
C LEU A 403 14.51 9.36 13.16
N VAL A 404 14.47 9.13 14.47
CA VAL A 404 13.76 7.99 15.06
C VAL A 404 13.44 8.25 16.53
N PHE A 405 12.31 7.73 17.01
CA PHE A 405 12.02 7.57 18.43
C PHE A 405 11.12 6.35 18.67
N GLU A 406 11.21 5.78 19.88
CA GLU A 406 10.34 4.70 20.36
C GLU A 406 9.21 5.29 21.20
N ALA A 407 7.99 4.81 21.03
CA ALA A 407 6.87 5.14 21.91
C ALA A 407 7.10 4.59 23.33
N PHE A 408 6.53 5.24 24.35
CA PHE A 408 6.69 4.83 25.75
C PHE A 408 6.02 3.48 26.03
N ASP A 409 4.84 3.29 25.46
CA ASP A 409 4.02 2.08 25.59
C ASP A 409 3.12 1.93 24.36
N TRP A 410 2.20 0.94 24.38
CA TRP A 410 1.29 0.69 23.27
C TRP A 410 0.32 1.85 23.02
N ASP A 411 -0.32 2.39 24.07
CA ASP A 411 -1.32 3.45 23.94
C ASP A 411 -0.70 4.74 23.40
N HIS A 412 0.50 5.09 23.89
CA HIS A 412 1.30 6.17 23.32
C HIS A 412 1.70 5.87 21.87
N GLY A 413 2.04 4.61 21.55
CA GLY A 413 2.34 4.19 20.19
C GLY A 413 1.16 4.34 19.23
N VAL A 414 -0.05 4.02 19.68
CA VAL A 414 -1.28 4.27 18.93
C VAL A 414 -1.49 5.77 18.69
N PHE A 415 -1.25 6.60 19.70
CA PHE A 415 -1.28 8.06 19.55
C PHE A 415 -0.24 8.56 18.54
N VAL A 416 0.99 8.03 18.58
CA VAL A 416 2.05 8.35 17.59
C VAL A 416 1.59 8.01 16.18
N GLY A 417 1.03 6.83 15.97
CA GLY A 417 0.46 6.42 14.67
C GLY A 417 -0.73 7.28 14.23
N ALA A 418 -1.67 7.57 15.16
CA ALA A 418 -2.84 8.40 14.91
C ALA A 418 -2.48 9.86 14.56
N SER A 419 -1.33 10.34 15.02
CA SER A 419 -0.85 11.69 14.78
C SER A 419 0.13 11.83 13.61
N VAL A 420 0.39 10.76 12.85
CA VAL A 420 1.27 10.83 11.68
C VAL A 420 0.85 11.94 10.73
N ALA A 421 1.83 12.68 10.27
CA ALA A 421 1.67 13.72 9.27
C ALA A 421 2.82 13.69 8.26
N SER A 422 2.52 14.08 7.03
CA SER A 422 3.50 14.14 5.96
C SER A 422 3.35 15.41 5.14
N GLU A 423 4.46 15.99 4.75
CA GLU A 423 4.50 17.10 3.82
C GLU A 423 4.24 16.62 2.39
N THR A 424 3.42 17.36 1.65
CA THR A 424 3.09 17.06 0.26
C THR A 424 4.31 17.22 -0.64
N THR A 425 4.37 16.39 -1.68
CA THR A 425 5.42 16.42 -2.70
C THR A 425 4.86 16.87 -4.05
N ALA A 426 5.74 17.22 -5.00
CA ALA A 426 5.35 17.57 -6.36
C ALA A 426 4.61 16.45 -7.13
N ALA A 427 4.66 15.21 -6.66
CA ALA A 427 3.92 14.08 -7.23
C ALA A 427 2.47 13.99 -6.73
N GLN A 428 2.08 14.82 -5.76
CA GLN A 428 0.74 14.88 -5.18
C GLN A 428 0.00 16.13 -5.68
N SER A 429 -1.31 16.07 -5.75
CA SER A 429 -2.12 17.26 -6.07
C SER A 429 -2.09 18.28 -4.94
N GLY A 430 -1.80 19.54 -5.25
CA GLY A 430 -1.77 20.67 -4.32
C GLY A 430 -0.38 21.31 -4.15
N ALA A 431 -0.28 22.29 -3.23
CA ALA A 431 0.98 22.97 -2.95
C ALA A 431 1.99 22.03 -2.28
N VAL A 432 3.27 22.12 -2.68
CA VAL A 432 4.38 21.37 -2.09
C VAL A 432 4.68 21.86 -0.68
N GLY A 433 5.01 20.93 0.23
CA GLY A 433 5.41 21.26 1.60
C GLY A 433 4.25 21.51 2.57
N VAL A 434 3.00 21.31 2.13
CA VAL A 434 1.84 21.41 3.04
C VAL A 434 1.75 20.15 3.89
N VAL A 435 1.70 20.32 5.21
CA VAL A 435 1.55 19.22 6.16
C VAL A 435 0.11 18.70 6.12
N ARG A 436 -0.04 17.40 5.88
CA ARG A 436 -1.33 16.70 5.92
C ARG A 436 -1.28 15.56 6.91
N ARG A 437 -2.33 15.43 7.74
CA ARG A 437 -2.50 14.28 8.61
C ARG A 437 -2.88 13.06 7.78
N ASP A 438 -2.19 11.98 8.03
CA ASP A 438 -2.47 10.66 7.44
C ASP A 438 -2.21 9.59 8.49
N PRO A 439 -3.14 9.46 9.47
CA PRO A 439 -2.98 8.53 10.58
C PRO A 439 -2.67 7.13 10.10
N MET A 440 -1.55 6.58 10.58
CA MET A 440 -1.05 5.23 10.26
C MET A 440 -0.98 4.96 8.74
N ALA A 441 -0.93 6.02 7.90
CA ALA A 441 -1.05 5.95 6.43
C ALA A 441 -2.34 5.29 5.93
N MET A 442 -3.39 5.29 6.75
CA MET A 442 -4.66 4.60 6.49
C MET A 442 -5.81 5.53 6.12
N LEU A 443 -5.60 6.85 6.09
CA LEU A 443 -6.70 7.81 5.88
C LEU A 443 -7.56 7.49 4.64
N PRO A 444 -7.00 7.21 3.45
CA PRO A 444 -7.81 6.88 2.27
C PRO A 444 -8.25 5.41 2.20
N PHE A 445 -7.88 4.57 3.17
CA PHE A 445 -8.01 3.12 3.08
C PHE A 445 -8.76 2.46 4.24
N CYS A 446 -9.11 3.22 5.29
CA CYS A 446 -9.95 2.71 6.36
C CYS A 446 -11.43 2.71 5.92
N GLY A 447 -12.07 1.54 5.96
CA GLY A 447 -13.45 1.34 5.51
C GLY A 447 -14.52 1.78 6.51
N TYR A 448 -14.13 2.46 7.60
CA TYR A 448 -15.01 2.90 8.66
C TYR A 448 -14.47 4.13 9.39
N ASN A 449 -15.14 4.60 10.43
CA ASN A 449 -14.79 5.80 11.18
C ASN A 449 -13.38 5.70 11.78
N MET A 450 -12.53 6.68 11.50
CA MET A 450 -11.14 6.71 11.93
C MET A 450 -10.97 6.75 13.46
N GLY A 451 -11.89 7.36 14.20
CA GLY A 451 -11.89 7.31 15.66
C GLY A 451 -12.10 5.88 16.18
N SER A 452 -13.04 5.14 15.59
CA SER A 452 -13.26 3.72 15.91
C SER A 452 -12.08 2.83 15.48
N TYR A 453 -11.31 3.25 14.45
CA TYR A 453 -10.09 2.56 14.05
C TYR A 453 -8.99 2.72 15.11
N PHE A 454 -8.84 3.89 15.71
CA PHE A 454 -7.92 4.08 16.84
C PHE A 454 -8.35 3.27 18.07
N ASP A 455 -9.65 3.20 18.35
CA ASP A 455 -10.18 2.37 19.43
C ASP A 455 -9.87 0.88 19.22
N HIS A 456 -10.00 0.41 17.97
CA HIS A 456 -9.61 -0.97 17.63
C HIS A 456 -8.12 -1.24 17.87
N TRP A 457 -7.22 -0.30 17.50
CA TRP A 457 -5.80 -0.41 17.81
C TRP A 457 -5.51 -0.44 19.31
N LEU A 458 -6.17 0.40 20.10
CA LEU A 458 -6.06 0.37 21.58
C LEU A 458 -6.54 -0.98 22.13
N LYS A 459 -7.68 -1.47 21.66
CA LYS A 459 -8.20 -2.80 22.02
C LYS A 459 -7.20 -3.91 21.71
N MET A 460 -6.55 -3.87 20.57
CA MET A 460 -5.54 -4.87 20.20
C MET A 460 -4.39 -4.94 21.20
N GLY A 461 -3.96 -3.83 21.79
CA GLY A 461 -2.95 -3.82 22.86
C GLY A 461 -3.37 -4.61 24.09
N THR A 462 -4.66 -4.68 24.41
CA THR A 462 -5.19 -5.49 25.52
C THR A 462 -5.35 -6.96 25.17
N LEU A 463 -5.57 -7.27 23.89
CA LEU A 463 -5.77 -8.63 23.38
C LEU A 463 -4.46 -9.37 23.11
N VAL A 464 -3.36 -8.65 22.90
CA VAL A 464 -2.05 -9.21 22.54
C VAL A 464 -1.13 -9.19 23.74
N PRO A 465 -0.84 -10.34 24.38
CA PRO A 465 -0.01 -10.39 25.60
C PRO A 465 1.42 -9.88 25.44
N ARG A 466 1.96 -9.98 24.23
CA ARG A 466 3.31 -9.51 23.86
C ARG A 466 3.23 -8.63 22.62
N PRO A 467 2.70 -7.39 22.76
CA PRO A 467 2.57 -6.49 21.63
C PRO A 467 3.94 -6.04 21.12
N PRO A 468 4.09 -5.83 19.81
CA PRO A 468 5.30 -5.24 19.24
C PRO A 468 5.55 -3.84 19.80
N LYS A 469 6.82 -3.45 19.87
CA LYS A 469 7.16 -2.04 20.15
C LYS A 469 6.78 -1.15 18.98
N ILE A 470 6.51 0.12 19.24
CA ILE A 470 6.10 1.10 18.23
C ILE A 470 7.15 2.21 18.14
N PHE A 471 7.55 2.50 16.90
CA PHE A 471 8.56 3.51 16.59
C PHE A 471 8.01 4.51 15.57
N HIS A 472 8.60 5.70 15.58
CA HIS A 472 8.41 6.67 14.51
C HIS A 472 9.76 7.00 13.87
N VAL A 473 9.78 7.14 12.52
CA VAL A 473 10.98 7.49 11.76
C VAL A 473 10.71 8.66 10.81
N ASN A 474 11.75 9.44 10.54
CA ASN A 474 11.72 10.52 9.55
C ASN A 474 13.04 10.58 8.78
N TRP A 475 13.05 10.05 7.57
CA TRP A 475 14.20 10.04 6.66
C TRP A 475 14.48 11.39 5.98
N PHE A 476 13.60 12.38 6.15
CA PHE A 476 13.48 13.56 5.28
C PHE A 476 13.82 14.86 5.98
N ARG A 477 14.49 14.81 7.13
CA ARG A 477 14.92 16.03 7.83
C ARG A 477 15.90 16.81 6.98
N GLN A 478 15.74 18.14 6.94
CA GLN A 478 16.52 19.05 6.12
C GLN A 478 17.29 20.05 6.98
N ASN A 479 18.46 20.46 6.50
CA ASN A 479 19.20 21.59 7.06
C ASN A 479 18.61 22.94 6.62
N ALA A 480 19.27 24.03 7.00
CA ALA A 480 18.85 25.40 6.64
C ALA A 480 18.81 25.66 5.13
N ASP A 481 19.62 24.94 4.35
CA ASP A 481 19.68 25.05 2.88
C ASP A 481 18.63 24.17 2.16
N GLY A 482 17.77 23.47 2.91
CA GLY A 482 16.76 22.56 2.37
C GLY A 482 17.31 21.22 1.86
N LYS A 483 18.54 20.85 2.21
CA LYS A 483 19.15 19.57 1.86
C LYS A 483 18.86 18.52 2.93
N PHE A 484 18.57 17.28 2.49
CA PHE A 484 18.43 16.16 3.42
C PHE A 484 19.74 15.90 4.16
N ILE A 485 19.66 15.78 5.49
CA ILE A 485 20.82 15.57 6.36
C ILE A 485 21.01 14.10 6.76
N TRP A 486 20.05 13.21 6.41
CA TRP A 486 20.19 11.77 6.49
C TRP A 486 20.38 11.18 5.10
N PRO A 487 21.35 10.26 4.88
CA PRO A 487 21.60 9.70 3.55
C PRO A 487 20.43 8.89 2.98
N GLY A 488 19.63 8.25 3.84
CA GLY A 488 18.50 7.43 3.41
C GLY A 488 18.91 6.12 2.76
N PHE A 489 17.97 5.51 2.03
CA PHE A 489 18.15 4.25 1.30
C PHE A 489 18.80 3.14 2.15
N GLY A 490 19.90 2.53 1.71
CA GLY A 490 20.59 1.46 2.43
C GLY A 490 21.02 1.85 3.85
N GLU A 491 21.33 3.13 4.11
CA GLU A 491 21.75 3.60 5.43
C GLU A 491 20.61 3.63 6.45
N ASN A 492 19.35 3.51 6.02
CA ASN A 492 18.21 3.29 6.92
C ASN A 492 18.38 2.01 7.75
N MET A 493 19.19 1.06 7.29
CA MET A 493 19.56 -0.14 8.04
C MET A 493 20.15 0.17 9.41
N ARG A 494 20.89 1.27 9.56
CA ARG A 494 21.48 1.71 10.84
C ARG A 494 20.41 2.06 11.89
N VAL A 495 19.32 2.66 11.44
CA VAL A 495 18.15 2.96 12.30
C VAL A 495 17.41 1.67 12.64
N LEU A 496 17.26 0.76 11.66
CA LEU A 496 16.65 -0.55 11.90
C LEU A 496 17.45 -1.37 12.93
N HIS A 497 18.78 -1.31 12.93
CA HIS A 497 19.61 -1.94 13.98
C HIS A 497 19.28 -1.40 15.37
N TRP A 498 19.19 -0.08 15.53
CA TRP A 498 18.80 0.50 16.81
C TRP A 498 17.39 0.05 17.23
N ILE A 499 16.44 -0.01 16.30
CA ILE A 499 15.08 -0.51 16.56
C ILE A 499 15.12 -1.98 17.05
N ILE A 500 15.91 -2.84 16.40
CA ILE A 500 16.09 -4.24 16.80
C ILE A 500 16.70 -4.32 18.21
N ASP A 501 17.78 -3.57 18.46
CA ASP A 501 18.42 -3.52 19.80
C ASP A 501 17.42 -3.08 20.87
N ARG A 502 16.53 -2.13 20.57
CA ARG A 502 15.44 -1.73 21.48
C ARG A 502 14.44 -2.85 21.71
N CYS A 503 14.10 -3.62 20.69
CA CYS A 503 13.21 -4.79 20.83
C CYS A 503 13.83 -5.87 21.72
N GLU A 504 15.15 -6.02 21.69
CA GLU A 504 15.90 -6.95 22.53
C GLU A 504 16.25 -6.41 23.94
N GLY A 505 15.89 -5.16 24.23
CA GLY A 505 16.23 -4.50 25.50
C GLY A 505 17.70 -4.09 25.64
N LYS A 506 18.47 -4.08 24.55
CA LYS A 506 19.92 -3.77 24.52
C LYS A 506 20.23 -2.31 24.15
N GLY A 507 19.44 -1.69 23.26
CA GLY A 507 19.69 -0.37 22.74
C GLY A 507 19.58 0.74 23.80
N ALA A 508 20.64 1.56 23.93
CA ALA A 508 20.62 2.69 24.85
C ALA A 508 19.71 3.82 24.32
N ALA A 509 18.88 4.38 25.20
CA ALA A 509 17.96 5.44 24.86
C ALA A 509 17.84 6.49 25.97
N VAL A 510 17.45 7.69 25.59
CA VAL A 510 17.16 8.80 26.50
C VAL A 510 15.72 9.27 26.34
N GLU A 511 15.09 9.59 27.44
CA GLU A 511 13.72 10.06 27.44
C GLU A 511 13.64 11.49 26.87
N SER A 512 12.60 11.74 26.07
CA SER A 512 12.24 13.04 25.52
C SER A 512 10.75 13.31 25.71
N PRO A 513 10.27 14.53 25.46
CA PRO A 513 8.82 14.79 25.53
C PRO A 513 7.96 13.92 24.61
N ILE A 514 8.51 13.37 23.53
CA ILE A 514 7.78 12.65 22.49
C ILE A 514 8.02 11.14 22.48
N GLY A 515 8.90 10.63 23.31
CA GLY A 515 9.29 9.21 23.36
C GLY A 515 10.77 9.03 23.67
N MET A 516 11.26 7.81 23.52
CA MET A 516 12.66 7.44 23.78
C MET A 516 13.49 7.67 22.52
N LEU A 517 14.50 8.52 22.60
CA LEU A 517 15.46 8.79 21.52
C LEU A 517 16.73 7.93 21.67
N PRO A 518 17.44 7.63 20.57
CA PRO A 518 18.79 7.08 20.67
C PRO A 518 19.68 7.96 21.55
N SER A 519 20.42 7.33 22.48
CA SER A 519 21.47 8.03 23.23
C SER A 519 22.61 8.45 22.30
N ASN A 520 23.53 9.28 22.79
CA ASN A 520 24.72 9.63 22.03
C ASN A 520 25.51 8.36 21.65
N GLY A 521 25.77 8.17 20.34
CA GLY A 521 26.38 6.96 19.80
C GLY A 521 25.41 5.76 19.67
N GLY A 522 24.12 5.89 19.96
CA GLY A 522 23.14 4.81 19.84
C GLY A 522 22.86 4.37 18.39
N ILE A 523 23.13 5.25 17.41
CA ILE A 523 23.13 4.90 15.99
C ILE A 523 24.57 4.96 15.49
N ASN A 524 25.06 3.86 14.91
CA ASN A 524 26.38 3.81 14.32
C ASN A 524 26.43 4.60 13.01
N THR A 525 27.27 5.65 12.95
CA THR A 525 27.48 6.50 11.76
C THR A 525 28.87 6.30 11.12
N GLU A 526 29.60 5.25 11.52
CA GLU A 526 30.91 4.97 10.94
C GLU A 526 30.84 4.77 9.42
N GLY A 527 31.70 5.44 8.69
CA GLY A 527 31.81 5.34 7.22
C GLY A 527 30.76 6.12 6.43
N ILE A 528 29.94 6.97 7.09
CA ILE A 528 29.05 7.93 6.40
C ILE A 528 29.34 9.36 6.86
N ASP A 529 29.00 10.34 6.01
CA ASP A 529 29.20 11.76 6.30
C ASP A 529 28.06 12.32 7.21
N VAL A 530 27.96 11.74 8.41
CA VAL A 530 27.02 12.15 9.46
C VAL A 530 27.80 12.28 10.77
N GLY A 531 28.30 13.47 11.05
CA GLY A 531 29.05 13.76 12.26
C GLY A 531 28.16 13.94 13.49
N GLY A 532 28.78 14.07 14.67
CA GLY A 532 28.06 14.19 15.94
C GLY A 532 27.09 15.38 16.01
N ASP A 533 27.42 16.52 15.39
CA ASP A 533 26.54 17.70 15.36
C ASP A 533 25.32 17.47 14.44
N THR A 534 25.55 16.81 13.28
CA THR A 534 24.44 16.38 12.39
C THR A 534 23.52 15.38 13.10
N MET A 535 24.07 14.43 13.85
CA MET A 535 23.26 13.51 14.65
C MET A 535 22.46 14.21 15.74
N LYS A 536 23.04 15.21 16.41
CA LYS A 536 22.27 16.05 17.36
C LYS A 536 21.12 16.77 16.68
N GLU A 537 21.35 17.34 15.49
CA GLU A 537 20.30 17.96 14.69
C GLU A 537 19.22 16.96 14.29
N LEU A 538 19.60 15.78 13.80
CA LEU A 538 18.67 14.69 13.41
C LEU A 538 17.81 14.19 14.58
N LEU A 539 18.31 14.23 15.81
CA LEU A 539 17.62 13.77 17.02
C LEU A 539 17.00 14.91 17.84
N THR A 540 17.12 16.16 17.39
CA THR A 540 16.57 17.32 18.12
C THR A 540 15.05 17.30 18.12
N VAL A 541 14.47 17.52 19.30
CA VAL A 541 13.04 17.75 19.53
C VAL A 541 12.82 19.23 19.82
N GLY A 542 12.41 19.99 18.81
CA GLY A 542 12.11 21.41 18.92
C GLY A 542 10.79 21.66 19.67
N ARG A 543 10.85 22.11 20.93
CA ARG A 543 9.64 22.34 21.74
C ARG A 543 8.61 23.28 21.08
N PRO A 544 9.01 24.41 20.46
CA PRO A 544 8.05 25.27 19.77
C PRO A 544 7.33 24.59 18.63
N ASP A 545 8.06 23.83 17.80
CA ASP A 545 7.50 23.08 16.65
C ASP A 545 6.51 22.02 17.14
N TRP A 546 6.85 21.30 18.22
CA TRP A 546 5.97 20.29 18.80
C TRP A 546 4.75 20.89 19.51
N LYS A 547 4.83 22.10 20.09
CA LYS A 547 3.64 22.80 20.59
C LYS A 547 2.66 23.09 19.45
N ALA A 548 3.14 23.64 18.34
CA ALA A 548 2.31 23.85 17.15
C ALA A 548 1.75 22.52 16.59
N GLU A 549 2.55 21.44 16.62
CA GLU A 549 2.12 20.11 16.22
C GLU A 549 0.96 19.59 17.10
N THR A 550 0.99 19.82 18.43
CA THR A 550 -0.10 19.40 19.33
C THR A 550 -1.41 20.15 19.05
N GLU A 551 -1.35 21.39 18.60
CA GLU A 551 -2.53 22.16 18.18
C GLU A 551 -3.14 21.55 16.92
N SER A 552 -2.33 21.30 15.89
CA SER A 552 -2.75 20.67 14.64
C SER A 552 -3.29 19.25 14.85
N ILE A 553 -2.72 18.47 15.79
CA ILE A 553 -3.27 17.16 16.20
C ILE A 553 -4.67 17.36 16.80
N GLY A 554 -4.83 18.35 17.69
CA GLY A 554 -6.12 18.66 18.32
C GLY A 554 -7.19 19.05 17.31
N GLU A 555 -6.84 19.85 16.30
CA GLU A 555 -7.76 20.22 15.22
C GLU A 555 -8.21 19.01 14.41
N PHE A 556 -7.29 18.08 14.10
CA PHE A 556 -7.64 16.85 13.41
C PHE A 556 -8.52 15.94 14.27
N PHE A 557 -8.16 15.72 15.53
CA PHE A 557 -8.93 14.91 16.47
C PHE A 557 -10.34 15.49 16.71
N GLY A 558 -10.47 16.81 16.75
CA GLY A 558 -11.77 17.48 16.86
C GLY A 558 -12.76 17.12 15.74
N LYS A 559 -12.27 16.81 14.54
CA LYS A 559 -13.10 16.38 13.40
C LYS A 559 -13.73 14.99 13.64
N LEU A 560 -13.12 14.15 14.46
CA LEU A 560 -13.60 12.80 14.75
C LEU A 560 -14.71 12.79 15.82
N GLY A 561 -14.87 13.88 16.56
CA GLY A 561 -15.95 14.09 17.52
C GLY A 561 -16.01 13.01 18.59
N ALA A 562 -17.23 12.59 18.93
CA ALA A 562 -17.51 11.59 19.99
C ALA A 562 -16.97 10.18 19.69
N ARG A 563 -16.48 9.90 18.49
CA ARG A 563 -15.87 8.60 18.13
C ARG A 563 -14.38 8.55 18.44
N LEU A 564 -13.75 9.69 18.75
CA LEU A 564 -12.36 9.69 19.19
C LEU A 564 -12.27 9.03 20.58
N PRO A 565 -11.42 8.01 20.78
CA PRO A 565 -11.22 7.43 22.10
C PRO A 565 -10.66 8.47 23.09
N ASP A 566 -11.12 8.45 24.33
CA ASP A 566 -10.62 9.35 25.39
C ASP A 566 -9.10 9.25 25.58
N GLU A 567 -8.55 8.05 25.35
CA GLU A 567 -7.11 7.84 25.45
C GLU A 567 -6.32 8.74 24.51
N MET A 568 -6.80 8.98 23.29
CA MET A 568 -6.12 9.90 22.35
C MET A 568 -6.06 11.33 22.89
N GLY A 569 -7.11 11.78 23.56
CA GLY A 569 -7.15 13.05 24.28
C GLY A 569 -6.14 13.10 25.42
N ARG A 570 -6.12 12.06 26.26
CA ARG A 570 -5.17 11.93 27.39
C ARG A 570 -3.72 11.94 26.93
N GLN A 571 -3.38 11.21 25.87
CA GLN A 571 -2.02 11.18 25.31
C GLN A 571 -1.60 12.54 24.76
N ARG A 572 -2.51 13.27 24.10
CA ARG A 572 -2.24 14.64 23.64
C ARG A 572 -1.99 15.59 24.82
N GLU A 573 -2.81 15.56 25.85
CA GLU A 573 -2.63 16.37 27.06
C GLU A 573 -1.31 16.05 27.77
N ALA A 574 -0.96 14.77 27.87
CA ALA A 574 0.31 14.31 28.42
C ALA A 574 1.51 14.86 27.60
N LEU A 575 1.41 14.87 26.27
CA LEU A 575 2.44 15.47 25.40
C LEU A 575 2.57 16.99 25.66
N VAL A 576 1.46 17.72 25.72
CA VAL A 576 1.45 19.16 26.04
C VAL A 576 2.16 19.40 27.38
N LYS A 577 1.86 18.61 28.41
CA LYS A 577 2.49 18.71 29.73
C LYS A 577 4.00 18.41 29.68
N ARG A 578 4.45 17.41 28.91
CA ARG A 578 5.90 17.10 28.74
C ARG A 578 6.65 18.20 27.98
N LEU A 579 5.96 18.93 27.12
CA LEU A 579 6.55 20.05 26.37
C LEU A 579 6.66 21.34 27.23
N GLY A 580 5.97 21.45 28.33
CA GLY A 580 6.02 22.59 29.26
C GLY A 580 5.21 23.78 28.81
#